data_0c83213ba5427652692ef7b767cc0837
#
_entry.id   0c83213ba5427652692ef7b767cc0837
#
_cell.length_a   1.000
_cell.length_b   1.000
_cell.length_c   1.000
_cell.angle_alpha   90.00
_cell.angle_beta   90.00
_cell.angle_gamma   90.00
#
_symmetry.space_group_name_H-M   'P 1'
#
loop_
_entity.id
_entity.type
_entity.pdbx_description
1 polymer ?
#
loop_
_entity_poly.entity_id
_entity_poly.type
_entity_poly.pdbx_seq_one_letter_code
_entity_poly.pdbx_strand_id
1 'polypeptide(L)'
;MKRLSFLVLCFLLCIATFAQQALWGNAPVVSPEVHENHTVTFRLKAPKAVKVQIVGDFTPQGVVEMVENKEGVWEYTTPEPLTPELYCYNFVVDGLKINDPNNVYRIRDVSSVFDVFIIGGGRADLYKVSKVPHGTVAKVWYKSPSLGIDRRMTVYTPADYETSGKRYPVFYLLHGMGGDENAWSELGRTAQIMDNLIAQGKAEPMIVVMTNGNVALEAAPGESSLGWNVQPAFQLP
;
A
#
# COMPACT_ATOMS: atom_id res chain seq x y z
N MET A 1 41.97 -33.41 14.54
CA MET A 1 41.63 -32.49 15.63
C MET A 1 41.39 -31.06 15.14
N LYS A 2 42.31 -30.40 14.41
CA LYS A 2 42.11 -29.01 13.95
C LYS A 2 40.86 -28.74 13.08
N ARG A 3 40.47 -29.70 12.21
CA ARG A 3 39.25 -29.55 11.37
C ARG A 3 37.93 -29.67 12.16
N LEU A 4 37.91 -30.51 13.21
CA LEU A 4 36.73 -30.64 14.07
C LEU A 4 36.51 -29.39 14.93
N SER A 5 37.62 -28.80 15.43
CA SER A 5 37.56 -27.55 16.20
C SER A 5 37.07 -26.36 15.37
N PHE A 6 37.41 -26.31 14.06
CA PHE A 6 36.94 -25.28 13.16
C PHE A 6 35.43 -25.40 12.85
N LEU A 7 34.93 -26.64 12.66
CA LEU A 7 33.51 -26.90 12.47
C LEU A 7 32.66 -26.55 13.70
N VAL A 8 33.15 -26.86 14.90
CA VAL A 8 32.50 -26.51 16.16
C VAL A 8 32.47 -24.98 16.36
N LEU A 9 33.53 -24.26 16.00
CA LEU A 9 33.60 -22.81 16.08
C LEU A 9 32.64 -22.16 15.08
N CYS A 10 32.53 -22.66 13.84
CA CYS A 10 31.52 -22.19 12.86
C CYS A 10 30.10 -22.46 13.32
N PHE A 11 29.84 -23.60 13.97
CA PHE A 11 28.52 -23.90 14.51
C PHE A 11 28.14 -23.00 15.70
N LEU A 12 29.09 -22.64 16.57
CA LEU A 12 28.87 -21.71 17.66
C LEU A 12 28.69 -20.27 17.18
N LEU A 13 29.30 -19.84 16.07
CA LEU A 13 29.08 -18.54 15.47
C LEU A 13 27.70 -18.41 14.79
N CYS A 14 27.13 -19.50 14.28
CA CYS A 14 25.78 -19.50 13.72
C CYS A 14 24.68 -19.33 14.77
N ILE A 15 24.94 -19.61 16.07
CA ILE A 15 23.95 -19.48 17.14
C ILE A 15 23.81 -18.02 17.61
N ALA A 16 24.73 -17.14 17.23
CA ALA A 16 24.76 -15.73 17.68
C ALA A 16 24.21 -14.71 16.68
N THR A 17 23.65 -15.16 15.55
CA THR A 17 23.01 -14.23 14.62
C THR A 17 21.59 -13.95 15.06
N PHE A 18 21.40 -12.97 15.92
CA PHE A 18 20.09 -12.28 16.14
C PHE A 18 19.69 -11.47 14.90
N ALA A 19 19.76 -12.08 13.72
CA ALA A 19 19.40 -11.46 12.46
C ALA A 19 17.87 -11.47 12.22
N GLN A 20 17.10 -12.09 13.11
CA GLN A 20 15.65 -11.99 13.08
C GLN A 20 15.23 -10.87 14.01
N GLN A 21 14.65 -9.83 13.40
CA GLN A 21 13.91 -8.81 14.14
C GLN A 21 13.00 -9.47 15.16
N ALA A 22 12.95 -8.90 16.36
CA ALA A 22 12.27 -9.45 17.51
C ALA A 22 10.88 -10.03 17.19
N LEU A 23 10.84 -11.35 17.02
CA LEU A 23 9.59 -12.12 16.99
C LEU A 23 8.92 -12.15 18.39
N TRP A 24 9.59 -11.60 19.39
CA TRP A 24 9.22 -11.61 20.82
C TRP A 24 9.09 -10.18 21.33
N GLY A 25 8.26 -9.36 20.66
CA GLY A 25 7.86 -8.05 21.17
C GLY A 25 6.73 -8.16 22.18
N ASN A 26 6.50 -7.09 22.96
CA ASN A 26 5.29 -6.92 23.78
C ASN A 26 4.05 -7.20 22.92
N ALA A 27 2.94 -7.62 23.58
CA ALA A 27 1.67 -7.84 22.89
C ALA A 27 1.40 -6.71 21.91
N PRO A 28 1.17 -7.02 20.61
CA PRO A 28 1.04 -6.00 19.59
C PRO A 28 -0.19 -5.13 19.93
N VAL A 29 0.00 -3.83 19.87
CA VAL A 29 -1.13 -2.89 19.87
C VAL A 29 -1.86 -3.08 18.55
N VAL A 30 -3.14 -3.44 18.60
CA VAL A 30 -3.96 -3.60 17.40
C VAL A 30 -4.40 -2.23 16.90
N SER A 31 -3.97 -1.89 15.68
CA SER A 31 -4.36 -0.64 15.01
C SER A 31 -4.21 -0.79 13.49
N PRO A 32 -5.22 -0.43 12.69
CA PRO A 32 -6.60 -0.15 13.10
C PRO A 32 -7.35 -1.43 13.52
N GLU A 33 -8.28 -1.31 14.45
CA GLU A 33 -9.21 -2.37 14.81
C GLU A 33 -10.59 -2.02 14.26
N VAL A 34 -11.05 -2.78 13.27
CA VAL A 34 -12.38 -2.62 12.67
C VAL A 34 -13.39 -3.47 13.44
N HIS A 35 -14.41 -2.84 14.01
CA HIS A 35 -15.46 -3.52 14.77
C HIS A 35 -16.60 -4.00 13.86
N GLU A 36 -17.40 -4.94 14.35
CA GLU A 36 -18.54 -5.50 13.62
C GLU A 36 -19.58 -4.43 13.23
N ASN A 37 -19.73 -3.39 14.06
CA ASN A 37 -20.61 -2.25 13.79
C ASN A 37 -20.01 -1.20 12.86
N HIS A 38 -18.85 -1.49 12.24
CA HIS A 38 -18.11 -0.58 11.35
C HIS A 38 -17.52 0.68 12.03
N THR A 39 -17.50 0.77 13.36
CA THR A 39 -16.62 1.73 14.03
C THR A 39 -15.19 1.22 13.99
N VAL A 40 -14.21 2.12 14.08
CA VAL A 40 -12.79 1.76 14.00
C VAL A 40 -12.03 2.40 15.15
N THR A 41 -11.25 1.58 15.85
CA THR A 41 -10.35 2.05 16.90
C THR A 41 -8.92 2.06 16.40
N PHE A 42 -8.27 3.21 16.55
CA PHE A 42 -6.86 3.42 16.23
C PHE A 42 -6.08 3.56 17.53
N ARG A 43 -4.89 2.95 17.60
CA ARG A 43 -4.04 2.97 18.78
C ARG A 43 -2.59 3.18 18.43
N LEU A 44 -1.92 4.03 19.20
CA LEU A 44 -0.48 4.28 19.10
C LEU A 44 0.15 4.27 20.47
N LYS A 45 1.15 3.40 20.69
CA LYS A 45 1.95 3.44 21.93
C LYS A 45 3.03 4.50 21.79
N ALA A 46 2.83 5.63 22.45
CA ALA A 46 3.74 6.78 22.41
C ALA A 46 3.79 7.48 23.82
N PRO A 47 4.35 6.81 24.85
CA PRO A 47 4.27 7.28 26.24
C PRO A 47 5.10 8.53 26.54
N LYS A 48 5.86 9.04 25.57
CA LYS A 48 6.64 10.28 25.68
C LYS A 48 6.08 11.41 24.82
N ALA A 49 5.07 11.13 24.02
CA ALA A 49 4.43 12.15 23.20
C ALA A 49 3.62 13.12 24.08
N VAL A 50 3.65 14.39 23.73
CA VAL A 50 2.85 15.43 24.38
C VAL A 50 1.47 15.50 23.77
N LYS A 51 1.38 15.20 22.46
CA LYS A 51 0.15 15.28 21.68
C LYS A 51 0.16 14.25 20.56
N VAL A 52 -0.90 13.47 20.47
CA VAL A 52 -1.12 12.57 19.34
C VAL A 52 -2.47 12.86 18.70
N GLN A 53 -2.47 12.94 17.41
CA GLN A 53 -3.66 13.19 16.60
C GLN A 53 -3.73 12.16 15.45
N ILE A 54 -4.91 11.99 14.88
CA ILE A 54 -5.14 11.18 13.68
C ILE A 54 -5.74 12.06 12.58
N VAL A 55 -5.37 11.82 11.34
CA VAL A 55 -5.94 12.44 10.15
C VAL A 55 -6.20 11.36 9.11
N GLY A 56 -7.33 11.42 8.45
CA GLY A 56 -7.73 10.44 7.43
C GLY A 56 -9.01 10.84 6.71
N ASP A 57 -9.42 10.03 5.76
CA ASP A 57 -10.61 10.28 4.94
C ASP A 57 -11.90 10.35 5.77
N PHE A 58 -11.87 9.79 6.98
CA PHE A 58 -12.97 9.80 7.94
C PHE A 58 -12.92 10.99 8.92
N THR A 59 -11.98 11.91 8.75
CA THR A 59 -11.84 13.13 9.57
C THR A 59 -12.09 14.39 8.74
N PRO A 60 -13.34 14.69 8.34
CA PRO A 60 -13.63 15.75 7.37
C PRO A 60 -13.24 17.15 7.84
N GLN A 61 -13.04 17.34 9.14
CA GLN A 61 -12.60 18.61 9.74
C GLN A 61 -11.07 18.69 9.91
N GLY A 62 -10.31 17.73 9.36
CA GLY A 62 -8.87 17.65 9.48
C GLY A 62 -8.40 16.71 10.58
N VAL A 63 -7.43 17.14 11.41
CA VAL A 63 -6.87 16.28 12.47
C VAL A 63 -7.81 16.16 13.66
N VAL A 64 -7.88 14.98 14.27
CA VAL A 64 -8.64 14.70 15.50
C VAL A 64 -7.67 14.28 16.61
N GLU A 65 -7.88 14.77 17.81
CA GLU A 65 -7.04 14.43 18.96
C GLU A 65 -7.35 13.03 19.48
N MET A 66 -6.29 12.30 19.83
CA MET A 66 -6.39 11.01 20.47
C MET A 66 -6.26 11.19 22.01
N VAL A 67 -6.75 10.23 22.77
CA VAL A 67 -6.73 10.25 24.24
C VAL A 67 -5.72 9.24 24.74
N GLU A 68 -4.81 9.69 25.60
CA GLU A 68 -3.82 8.80 26.22
C GLU A 68 -4.43 8.02 27.40
N ASN A 69 -4.16 6.73 27.45
CA ASN A 69 -4.49 5.88 28.59
C ASN A 69 -3.29 5.79 29.59
N LYS A 70 -3.51 5.14 30.73
CA LYS A 70 -2.49 4.99 31.80
C LYS A 70 -1.24 4.19 31.38
N GLU A 71 -1.30 3.48 30.27
CA GLU A 71 -0.21 2.66 29.74
C GLU A 71 0.61 3.39 28.67
N GLY A 72 0.31 4.65 28.40
CA GLY A 72 0.95 5.45 27.36
C GLY A 72 0.53 5.06 25.95
N VAL A 73 -0.67 4.49 25.81
CA VAL A 73 -1.31 4.20 24.52
C VAL A 73 -2.33 5.29 24.24
N TRP A 74 -2.16 5.95 23.11
CA TRP A 74 -3.09 6.93 22.59
C TRP A 74 -4.15 6.20 21.77
N GLU A 75 -5.41 6.55 21.97
CA GLU A 75 -6.55 5.88 21.35
C GLU A 75 -7.55 6.89 20.78
N TYR A 76 -8.11 6.54 19.62
CA TYR A 76 -9.26 7.20 19.01
C TYR A 76 -10.17 6.16 18.42
N THR A 77 -11.45 6.23 18.73
CA THR A 77 -12.50 5.41 18.09
C THR A 77 -13.42 6.34 17.31
N THR A 78 -13.76 5.98 16.08
CA THR A 78 -14.71 6.77 15.28
C THR A 78 -16.05 6.83 16.01
N PRO A 79 -16.65 8.03 16.17
CA PRO A 79 -17.88 8.19 16.93
C PRO A 79 -19.08 7.50 16.27
N GLU A 80 -19.04 7.39 14.94
CA GLU A 80 -20.09 6.78 14.13
C GLU A 80 -19.50 5.66 13.26
N PRO A 81 -20.32 4.68 12.85
CA PRO A 81 -19.94 3.68 11.87
C PRO A 81 -19.48 4.32 10.55
N LEU A 82 -18.38 3.83 10.01
CA LEU A 82 -17.90 4.26 8.69
C LEU A 82 -18.66 3.52 7.58
N THR A 83 -18.89 4.20 6.48
CA THR A 83 -19.48 3.58 5.30
C THR A 83 -18.51 2.58 4.67
N PRO A 84 -19.00 1.51 3.99
CA PRO A 84 -18.16 0.57 3.29
C PRO A 84 -17.29 1.25 2.21
N GLU A 85 -15.98 1.33 2.44
CA GLU A 85 -15.00 1.92 1.54
C GLU A 85 -13.55 1.56 1.96
N LEU A 86 -12.55 1.90 1.13
CA LEU A 86 -11.16 1.93 1.50
C LEU A 86 -10.82 3.32 2.07
N TYR A 87 -10.17 3.35 3.22
CA TYR A 87 -9.80 4.57 3.94
C TYR A 87 -8.30 4.70 4.09
N CYS A 88 -7.81 5.92 3.92
CA CYS A 88 -6.43 6.32 4.16
C CYS A 88 -6.31 7.10 5.47
N TYR A 89 -5.20 6.94 6.21
CA TYR A 89 -4.92 7.72 7.40
C TYR A 89 -3.42 7.84 7.70
N ASN A 90 -3.09 8.75 8.61
CA ASN A 90 -1.79 8.86 9.26
C ASN A 90 -1.99 9.33 10.71
N PHE A 91 -0.98 9.10 11.56
CA PHE A 91 -0.88 9.78 12.84
C PHE A 91 -0.10 11.09 12.74
N VAL A 92 -0.36 12.01 13.67
CA VAL A 92 0.42 13.22 13.85
C VAL A 92 0.88 13.27 15.31
N VAL A 93 2.17 13.05 15.55
CA VAL A 93 2.78 12.99 16.88
C VAL A 93 3.64 14.23 17.07
N ASP A 94 3.27 15.07 18.02
CA ASP A 94 3.97 16.33 18.33
C ASP A 94 4.23 17.20 17.08
N GLY A 95 3.27 17.18 16.15
CA GLY A 95 3.32 17.90 14.87
C GLY A 95 3.98 17.14 13.71
N LEU A 96 4.58 15.99 13.95
CA LEU A 96 5.18 15.16 12.91
C LEU A 96 4.18 14.13 12.39
N LYS A 97 3.93 14.15 11.07
CA LYS A 97 3.12 13.11 10.42
C LYS A 97 3.92 11.81 10.32
N ILE A 98 3.36 10.72 10.79
CA ILE A 98 3.95 9.39 10.75
C ILE A 98 2.95 8.34 10.28
N ASN A 99 3.45 7.25 9.75
CA ASN A 99 2.65 6.05 9.50
C ASN A 99 2.40 5.28 10.79
N ASP A 100 1.32 4.50 10.81
CA ASP A 100 1.00 3.60 11.92
C ASP A 100 2.04 2.46 11.98
N PRO A 101 2.82 2.34 13.05
CA PRO A 101 3.80 1.26 13.18
C PRO A 101 3.14 -0.14 13.32
N ASN A 102 1.86 -0.19 13.63
CA ASN A 102 1.11 -1.45 13.80
C ASN A 102 0.36 -1.87 12.53
N ASN A 103 0.28 -1.01 11.52
CA ASN A 103 -0.33 -1.32 10.23
C ASN A 103 0.74 -1.52 9.16
N VAL A 104 0.76 -2.69 8.54
CA VAL A 104 1.70 -3.03 7.46
C VAL A 104 1.15 -2.67 6.06
N TYR A 105 -0.15 -2.37 5.98
CA TYR A 105 -0.79 -2.03 4.71
C TYR A 105 -0.66 -0.54 4.43
N ARG A 106 0.23 -0.22 3.51
CA ARG A 106 0.55 1.15 3.11
C ARG A 106 0.42 1.31 1.62
N ILE A 107 0.03 2.50 1.22
CA ILE A 107 -0.03 2.93 -0.17
C ILE A 107 0.66 4.27 -0.32
N ARG A 108 1.18 4.50 -1.51
CA ARG A 108 1.69 5.82 -1.91
C ARG A 108 0.69 6.46 -2.86
N ASP A 109 0.33 7.69 -2.55
CA ASP A 109 -0.40 8.57 -3.45
C ASP A 109 0.43 9.85 -3.66
N VAL A 110 0.78 10.11 -4.90
CA VAL A 110 1.69 11.20 -5.28
C VAL A 110 3.00 11.13 -4.48
N SER A 111 3.25 12.06 -3.58
CA SER A 111 4.44 12.16 -2.71
C SER A 111 4.16 11.75 -1.26
N SER A 112 2.95 11.32 -0.94
CA SER A 112 2.54 10.94 0.41
C SER A 112 2.39 9.43 0.55
N VAL A 113 2.71 8.93 1.75
CA VAL A 113 2.49 7.52 2.13
C VAL A 113 1.42 7.47 3.20
N PHE A 114 0.39 6.68 2.97
CA PHE A 114 -0.74 6.49 3.88
C PHE A 114 -0.81 5.06 4.36
N ASP A 115 -1.30 4.87 5.57
CA ASP A 115 -1.80 3.60 6.05
C ASP A 115 -3.24 3.44 5.59
N VAL A 116 -3.67 2.19 5.31
CA VAL A 116 -4.99 1.91 4.77
C VAL A 116 -5.70 0.78 5.50
N PHE A 117 -7.03 0.85 5.48
CA PHE A 117 -7.91 -0.23 5.90
C PHE A 117 -9.19 -0.22 5.05
N ILE A 118 -9.95 -1.30 5.12
CA ILE A 118 -11.20 -1.45 4.36
C ILE A 118 -12.33 -1.75 5.32
N ILE A 119 -13.39 -0.94 5.25
CA ILE A 119 -14.69 -1.29 5.80
C ILE A 119 -15.43 -2.10 4.74
N GLY A 120 -15.77 -3.35 5.07
CA GLY A 120 -16.43 -4.24 4.13
C GLY A 120 -17.90 -3.91 3.92
N GLY A 121 -18.45 -4.43 2.83
CA GLY A 121 -19.84 -4.30 2.44
C GLY A 121 -20.01 -3.62 1.08
N GLY A 122 -21.05 -3.98 0.36
CA GLY A 122 -21.42 -3.35 -0.90
C GLY A 122 -20.26 -3.33 -1.92
N ARG A 123 -19.99 -2.14 -2.47
CA ARG A 123 -18.93 -1.97 -3.45
C ARG A 123 -17.52 -2.18 -2.89
N ALA A 124 -17.32 -1.91 -1.60
CA ALA A 124 -16.02 -2.05 -0.97
C ALA A 124 -15.54 -3.51 -0.90
N ASP A 125 -16.43 -4.48 -1.03
CA ASP A 125 -16.04 -5.89 -1.08
C ASP A 125 -15.24 -6.22 -2.36
N LEU A 126 -15.32 -5.38 -3.40
CA LEU A 126 -14.47 -5.53 -4.59
C LEU A 126 -13.01 -5.20 -4.30
N TYR A 127 -12.71 -4.40 -3.28
CA TYR A 127 -11.33 -4.04 -2.92
C TYR A 127 -10.61 -5.13 -2.12
N LYS A 128 -11.35 -6.07 -1.56
CA LYS A 128 -10.80 -7.15 -0.75
C LYS A 128 -10.20 -8.25 -1.60
N VAL A 129 -9.24 -8.96 -1.03
CA VAL A 129 -8.80 -10.25 -1.54
C VAL A 129 -9.90 -11.27 -1.22
N SER A 130 -10.56 -11.78 -2.25
CA SER A 130 -11.64 -12.76 -2.13
C SER A 130 -11.14 -14.15 -2.52
N LYS A 131 -11.89 -15.19 -2.15
CA LYS A 131 -11.57 -16.57 -2.52
C LYS A 131 -12.04 -16.87 -3.96
N VAL A 132 -11.35 -16.26 -4.94
CA VAL A 132 -11.61 -16.37 -6.38
C VAL A 132 -10.31 -16.66 -7.12
N PRO A 133 -10.32 -17.08 -8.38
CA PRO A 133 -9.11 -17.12 -9.19
C PRO A 133 -8.46 -15.74 -9.29
N HIS A 134 -7.14 -15.67 -9.07
CA HIS A 134 -6.40 -14.41 -9.07
C HIS A 134 -5.57 -14.27 -10.34
N GLY A 135 -5.59 -13.05 -10.90
CA GLY A 135 -4.72 -12.66 -11.99
C GLY A 135 -3.29 -12.37 -11.53
N THR A 136 -2.44 -12.05 -12.48
CA THR A 136 -1.03 -11.71 -12.24
C THR A 136 -0.81 -10.23 -12.44
N VAL A 137 0.02 -9.61 -11.58
CA VAL A 137 0.48 -8.23 -11.74
C VAL A 137 1.98 -8.24 -12.02
N ALA A 138 2.38 -7.72 -13.18
CA ALA A 138 3.76 -7.63 -13.59
C ALA A 138 4.22 -6.19 -13.76
N LYS A 139 5.48 -5.91 -13.42
CA LYS A 139 6.17 -4.66 -13.76
C LYS A 139 6.97 -4.91 -15.04
N VAL A 140 6.56 -4.29 -16.13
CA VAL A 140 7.12 -4.52 -17.46
C VAL A 140 7.92 -3.31 -17.91
N TRP A 141 9.20 -3.49 -18.21
CA TRP A 141 10.05 -2.47 -18.77
C TRP A 141 9.93 -2.43 -20.29
N TYR A 142 9.96 -1.25 -20.86
CA TYR A 142 9.95 -1.04 -22.30
C TYR A 142 10.77 0.21 -22.68
N LYS A 143 11.32 0.19 -23.87
CA LYS A 143 11.94 1.37 -24.47
C LYS A 143 10.86 2.29 -25.03
N SER A 144 10.89 3.56 -24.67
CA SER A 144 10.03 4.58 -25.24
C SER A 144 10.76 5.31 -26.37
N PRO A 145 10.47 5.03 -27.63
CA PRO A 145 11.17 5.71 -28.74
C PRO A 145 10.95 7.22 -28.75
N SER A 146 9.75 7.66 -28.37
CA SER A 146 9.40 9.09 -28.34
C SER A 146 10.12 9.88 -27.26
N LEU A 147 10.45 9.24 -26.13
CA LEU A 147 11.15 9.88 -25.01
C LEU A 147 12.65 9.57 -24.98
N GLY A 148 13.09 8.55 -25.72
CA GLY A 148 14.50 8.12 -25.74
C GLY A 148 14.99 7.47 -24.45
N ILE A 149 14.08 7.04 -23.57
CA ILE A 149 14.39 6.46 -22.25
C ILE A 149 13.68 5.15 -22.02
N ASP A 150 14.16 4.34 -21.09
CA ASP A 150 13.47 3.16 -20.62
C ASP A 150 12.35 3.55 -19.67
N ARG A 151 11.19 2.95 -19.88
CA ARG A 151 9.97 3.19 -19.10
C ARG A 151 9.47 1.89 -18.51
N ARG A 152 8.67 2.00 -17.47
CA ARG A 152 8.01 0.88 -16.82
C ARG A 152 6.49 1.07 -16.85
N MET A 153 5.77 -0.03 -16.98
CA MET A 153 4.31 -0.08 -16.82
C MET A 153 3.94 -1.23 -15.87
N THR A 154 2.80 -1.10 -15.23
CA THR A 154 2.20 -2.19 -14.47
C THR A 154 1.13 -2.85 -15.34
N VAL A 155 1.16 -4.16 -15.43
CA VAL A 155 0.23 -4.95 -16.28
C VAL A 155 -0.46 -5.98 -15.41
N TYR A 156 -1.79 -5.96 -15.40
CA TYR A 156 -2.60 -7.04 -14.87
C TYR A 156 -3.02 -7.96 -16.01
N THR A 157 -2.91 -9.27 -15.79
CA THR A 157 -3.43 -10.32 -16.68
C THR A 157 -4.39 -11.20 -15.91
N PRO A 158 -5.51 -11.67 -16.50
CA PRO A 158 -6.48 -12.52 -15.80
C PRO A 158 -5.91 -13.90 -15.46
N ALA A 159 -6.54 -14.61 -14.53
CA ALA A 159 -6.02 -15.84 -13.93
C ALA A 159 -5.67 -16.96 -14.94
N ASP A 160 -6.35 -17.04 -16.08
CA ASP A 160 -6.12 -18.06 -17.09
C ASP A 160 -5.23 -17.59 -18.26
N TYR A 161 -4.63 -16.40 -18.16
CA TYR A 161 -3.89 -15.77 -19.27
C TYR A 161 -2.78 -16.66 -19.83
N GLU A 162 -1.95 -17.23 -18.96
CA GLU A 162 -0.78 -18.02 -19.36
C GLU A 162 -1.13 -19.40 -19.95
N THR A 163 -2.33 -19.91 -19.69
CA THR A 163 -2.71 -21.28 -20.03
C THR A 163 -3.82 -21.40 -21.07
N SER A 164 -4.61 -20.36 -21.25
CA SER A 164 -5.82 -20.42 -22.07
C SER A 164 -5.55 -20.37 -23.59
N GLY A 165 -4.42 -19.81 -24.01
CA GLY A 165 -4.14 -19.52 -25.43
C GLY A 165 -5.11 -18.51 -26.08
N LYS A 166 -6.00 -17.87 -25.30
CA LYS A 166 -6.98 -16.89 -25.79
C LYS A 166 -6.33 -15.53 -26.07
N ARG A 167 -6.99 -14.73 -26.87
CA ARG A 167 -6.73 -13.31 -26.99
C ARG A 167 -7.67 -12.56 -26.08
N TYR A 168 -7.14 -11.58 -25.34
CA TYR A 168 -7.89 -10.76 -24.40
C TYR A 168 -7.96 -9.32 -24.90
N PRO A 169 -9.06 -8.60 -24.66
CA PRO A 169 -9.10 -7.17 -24.85
C PRO A 169 -8.10 -6.48 -23.90
N VAL A 170 -7.63 -5.32 -24.31
CA VAL A 170 -6.67 -4.52 -23.51
C VAL A 170 -7.36 -3.24 -23.05
N PHE A 171 -7.34 -3.02 -21.75
CA PHE A 171 -7.82 -1.80 -21.11
C PHE A 171 -6.63 -0.97 -20.64
N TYR A 172 -6.48 0.24 -21.16
CA TYR A 172 -5.47 1.20 -20.72
C TYR A 172 -6.07 2.06 -19.60
N LEU A 173 -5.52 1.93 -18.40
CA LEU A 173 -5.96 2.65 -17.20
C LEU A 173 -4.92 3.71 -16.85
N LEU A 174 -5.24 4.97 -17.12
CA LEU A 174 -4.33 6.09 -16.97
C LEU A 174 -4.54 6.76 -15.61
N HIS A 175 -3.43 7.03 -14.90
CA HIS A 175 -3.48 7.72 -13.61
C HIS A 175 -3.76 9.22 -13.75
N GLY A 176 -4.11 9.87 -12.63
CA GLY A 176 -4.27 11.31 -12.55
C GLY A 176 -2.94 12.05 -12.37
N MET A 177 -3.02 13.39 -12.28
CA MET A 177 -1.85 14.24 -12.03
C MET A 177 -1.14 13.82 -10.73
N GLY A 178 0.19 13.69 -10.80
CA GLY A 178 1.03 13.30 -9.66
C GLY A 178 1.14 11.79 -9.41
N GLY A 179 0.33 10.96 -10.08
CA GLY A 179 0.44 9.50 -10.02
C GLY A 179 1.57 8.94 -10.89
N ASP A 180 1.68 7.63 -10.91
CA ASP A 180 2.58 6.86 -11.76
C ASP A 180 1.97 5.50 -12.12
N GLU A 181 2.77 4.59 -12.70
CA GLU A 181 2.32 3.26 -13.10
C GLU A 181 1.88 2.35 -11.94
N ASN A 182 2.05 2.77 -10.69
CA ASN A 182 1.63 2.02 -9.50
C ASN A 182 0.28 2.51 -8.94
N ALA A 183 -0.15 3.73 -9.25
CA ALA A 183 -1.30 4.38 -8.64
C ALA A 183 -2.55 3.49 -8.67
N TRP A 184 -2.92 2.98 -9.83
CA TRP A 184 -4.10 2.13 -9.96
C TRP A 184 -3.93 0.72 -9.45
N SER A 185 -2.70 0.17 -9.46
CA SER A 185 -2.45 -1.16 -8.93
C SER A 185 -2.40 -1.20 -7.39
N GLU A 186 -1.91 -0.15 -6.76
CA GLU A 186 -1.71 -0.08 -5.32
C GLU A 186 -2.89 0.62 -4.62
N LEU A 187 -3.06 1.92 -4.85
CA LEU A 187 -4.18 2.69 -4.29
C LEU A 187 -5.52 2.22 -4.88
N GLY A 188 -5.61 2.13 -6.21
CA GLY A 188 -6.84 1.75 -6.92
C GLY A 188 -7.20 0.27 -6.83
N ARG A 189 -6.30 -0.59 -6.32
CA ARG A 189 -6.52 -2.03 -6.10
C ARG A 189 -7.06 -2.76 -7.35
N THR A 190 -6.56 -2.41 -8.52
CA THR A 190 -7.05 -2.91 -9.81
C THR A 190 -7.11 -4.44 -9.89
N ALA A 191 -6.09 -5.16 -9.38
CA ALA A 191 -6.08 -6.62 -9.42
C ALA A 191 -7.27 -7.21 -8.65
N GLN A 192 -7.52 -6.76 -7.42
CA GLN A 192 -8.61 -7.23 -6.58
C GLN A 192 -9.98 -6.94 -7.21
N ILE A 193 -10.14 -5.73 -7.75
CA ILE A 193 -11.38 -5.32 -8.44
C ILE A 193 -11.62 -6.21 -9.67
N MET A 194 -10.61 -6.41 -10.50
CA MET A 194 -10.74 -7.23 -11.71
C MET A 194 -11.02 -8.69 -11.38
N ASP A 195 -10.28 -9.28 -10.45
CA ASP A 195 -10.51 -10.65 -10.00
C ASP A 195 -11.95 -10.85 -9.53
N ASN A 196 -12.42 -9.94 -8.67
CA ASN A 196 -13.77 -10.02 -8.11
C ASN A 196 -14.86 -9.78 -9.16
N LEU A 197 -14.69 -8.83 -10.07
CA LEU A 197 -15.67 -8.55 -11.13
C LEU A 197 -15.73 -9.68 -12.16
N ILE A 198 -14.59 -10.24 -12.54
CA ILE A 198 -14.53 -11.38 -13.48
C ILE A 198 -15.20 -12.60 -12.84
N ALA A 199 -14.89 -12.91 -11.58
CA ALA A 199 -15.51 -14.03 -10.88
C ALA A 199 -17.02 -13.88 -10.69
N GLN A 200 -17.52 -12.63 -10.59
CA GLN A 200 -18.96 -12.32 -10.53
C GLN A 200 -19.64 -12.28 -11.90
N GLY A 201 -18.90 -12.48 -13.01
CA GLY A 201 -19.42 -12.33 -14.36
C GLY A 201 -19.82 -10.91 -14.75
N LYS A 202 -19.33 -9.90 -14.02
CA LYS A 202 -19.62 -8.48 -14.23
C LYS A 202 -18.59 -7.77 -15.12
N ALA A 203 -17.45 -8.40 -15.34
CA ALA A 203 -16.44 -7.98 -16.30
C ALA A 203 -15.95 -9.18 -17.10
N GLU A 204 -15.66 -8.97 -18.38
CA GLU A 204 -14.95 -9.96 -19.20
C GLU A 204 -13.48 -10.00 -18.77
N PRO A 205 -12.83 -11.18 -18.83
CA PRO A 205 -11.38 -11.26 -18.63
C PRO A 205 -10.65 -10.37 -19.62
N MET A 206 -9.77 -9.50 -19.12
CA MET A 206 -9.03 -8.54 -19.94
C MET A 206 -7.64 -8.28 -19.35
N ILE A 207 -6.74 -7.78 -20.19
CA ILE A 207 -5.45 -7.25 -19.79
C ILE A 207 -5.66 -5.79 -19.37
N VAL A 208 -5.13 -5.37 -18.20
CA VAL A 208 -5.14 -3.97 -17.81
C VAL A 208 -3.71 -3.43 -17.83
N VAL A 209 -3.48 -2.39 -18.62
CA VAL A 209 -2.17 -1.75 -18.76
C VAL A 209 -2.21 -0.39 -18.07
N MET A 210 -1.38 -0.23 -17.06
CA MET A 210 -1.24 0.98 -16.24
C MET A 210 0.14 1.58 -16.52
N THR A 211 0.16 2.66 -17.30
CA THR A 211 1.40 3.32 -17.70
C THR A 211 1.71 4.51 -16.80
N ASN A 212 2.97 4.95 -16.79
CA ASN A 212 3.33 6.23 -16.22
C ASN A 212 3.18 7.32 -17.30
N GLY A 213 2.19 8.19 -17.15
CA GLY A 213 1.94 9.33 -18.05
C GLY A 213 2.83 10.54 -17.78
N ASN A 214 3.60 10.52 -16.70
CA ASN A 214 4.50 11.62 -16.34
C ASN A 214 5.85 11.45 -17.04
N VAL A 215 6.07 12.25 -18.07
CA VAL A 215 7.26 12.13 -18.96
C VAL A 215 8.57 12.52 -18.27
N ALA A 216 8.52 13.30 -17.19
CA ALA A 216 9.69 13.79 -16.47
C ALA A 216 10.12 12.89 -15.29
N LEU A 217 9.28 11.90 -14.91
CA LEU A 217 9.57 11.02 -13.79
C LEU A 217 10.24 9.74 -14.24
N GLU A 218 11.21 9.29 -13.46
CA GLU A 218 11.75 7.95 -13.57
C GLU A 218 10.68 6.89 -13.25
N ALA A 219 10.78 5.75 -13.90
CA ALA A 219 9.82 4.64 -13.73
C ALA A 219 10.04 3.83 -12.44
N ALA A 220 10.99 4.21 -11.60
CA ALA A 220 11.33 3.54 -10.34
C ALA A 220 11.95 4.58 -9.40
N PRO A 221 12.10 4.28 -8.09
CA PRO A 221 12.85 5.16 -7.22
C PRO A 221 14.24 5.41 -7.78
N GLY A 222 14.58 6.68 -8.01
CA GLY A 222 15.92 7.12 -8.37
C GLY A 222 16.78 7.31 -7.12
N GLU A 223 17.90 7.99 -7.29
CA GLU A 223 18.87 8.26 -6.20
C GLU A 223 18.31 9.23 -5.15
N SER A 224 17.28 10.01 -5.50
CA SER A 224 16.65 10.98 -4.60
C SER A 224 15.18 11.21 -4.95
N SER A 225 14.47 11.92 -4.08
CA SER A 225 13.08 12.35 -4.32
C SER A 225 12.98 13.64 -5.15
N LEU A 226 14.07 14.18 -5.68
CA LEU A 226 14.08 15.43 -6.43
C LEU A 226 13.20 15.36 -7.67
N GLY A 227 13.12 14.21 -8.36
CA GLY A 227 12.27 14.01 -9.52
C GLY A 227 10.78 14.28 -9.27
N TRP A 228 10.31 14.12 -8.03
CA TRP A 228 8.93 14.41 -7.64
C TRP A 228 8.64 15.92 -7.48
N ASN A 229 9.66 16.70 -7.24
CA ASN A 229 9.56 18.16 -7.03
C ASN A 229 9.83 18.94 -8.32
N VAL A 230 10.31 18.29 -9.37
CA VAL A 230 10.46 18.92 -10.68
C VAL A 230 9.08 18.99 -11.33
N GLN A 231 8.50 20.18 -11.34
CA GLN A 231 7.32 20.45 -12.16
C GLN A 231 7.72 20.19 -13.61
N PRO A 232 7.02 19.30 -14.33
CA PRO A 232 7.24 19.20 -15.76
C PRO A 232 6.99 20.58 -16.36
N ALA A 233 7.97 21.09 -17.09
CA ALA A 233 7.75 22.29 -17.87
C ALA A 233 6.70 21.94 -18.94
N PHE A 234 5.45 22.26 -18.67
CA PHE A 234 4.38 22.22 -19.66
C PHE A 234 4.69 23.28 -20.69
N GLN A 235 5.47 22.95 -21.69
CA GLN A 235 5.46 23.65 -22.95
C GLN A 235 4.29 23.09 -23.74
N LEU A 236 3.17 23.78 -23.71
CA LEU A 236 2.14 23.58 -24.72
C LEU A 236 2.73 23.94 -26.08
N PRO A 237 2.50 23.11 -27.11
CA PRO A 237 2.94 23.42 -28.47
C PRO A 237 2.30 24.71 -28.99
#